data_072be68d6a9b9054d5664225f6aafaff
#
_entry.id   072be68d6a9b9054d5664225f6aafaff
#
_cell.length_a   1.000
_cell.length_b   1.000
_cell.length_c   1.000
_cell.angle_alpha   90.00
_cell.angle_beta   90.00
_cell.angle_gamma   90.00
#
_symmetry.space_group_name_H-M   'P 1'
#
loop_
_entity.id
_entity.type
_entity.pdbx_description
1 polymer ?
#
loop_
_entity_poly.entity_id
_entity_poly.type
_entity_poly.pdbx_seq_one_letter_code
_entity_poly.pdbx_strand_id
1 'polypeptide(L)'
;ANAAVRRELALQHPYDEILPGLEDLEWSQWAMSQGYAVHYCPEAEIVHVHEESPRGVYTRYKREAMAYKAIYIQERFGFLDFLRISSRNIVADISQAVKQGKLLRSLCSIFWFRIMQFWGTYQGYRKSGPLTWQLKKAFYYPRDPASGQKQTNQRDVQPIQYN
;
A
#
# COMPACT_ATOMS: atom_id res chain seq x y z
N ALA A 1 2.87 9.24 0.26
CA ALA A 1 4.04 9.57 -0.58
C ALA A 1 4.31 11.07 -0.52
N ASN A 2 5.56 11.47 -0.71
CA ASN A 2 5.95 12.87 -0.88
C ASN A 2 6.47 13.01 -2.31
N ALA A 3 5.65 13.53 -3.21
CA ALA A 3 5.95 13.62 -4.63
C ALA A 3 5.52 14.97 -5.18
N ALA A 4 6.30 15.51 -6.11
CA ALA A 4 5.95 16.68 -6.88
C ALA A 4 5.90 16.31 -8.36
N VAL A 5 4.85 16.74 -9.04
CA VAL A 5 4.65 16.47 -10.46
C VAL A 5 4.36 17.77 -11.22
N ARG A 6 4.70 17.83 -12.49
CA ARG A 6 4.33 18.97 -13.34
C ARG A 6 2.82 19.02 -13.51
N ARG A 7 2.23 20.18 -13.28
CA ARG A 7 0.77 20.37 -13.37
C ARG A 7 0.20 19.98 -14.74
N GLU A 8 0.90 20.31 -15.81
CA GLU A 8 0.46 19.99 -17.18
C GLU A 8 0.35 18.48 -17.39
N LEU A 9 1.29 17.69 -16.85
CA LEU A 9 1.28 16.24 -16.94
C LEU A 9 0.17 15.62 -16.07
N ALA A 10 -0.05 16.17 -14.89
CA ALA A 10 -1.14 15.72 -14.03
C ALA A 10 -2.53 16.00 -14.62
N LEU A 11 -2.68 17.08 -15.40
CA LEU A 11 -3.91 17.37 -16.14
C LEU A 11 -4.06 16.49 -17.38
N GLN A 12 -2.96 16.12 -18.03
CA GLN A 12 -2.94 15.26 -19.20
C GLN A 12 -3.25 13.80 -18.86
N HIS A 13 -2.73 13.31 -17.73
CA HIS A 13 -2.96 11.98 -17.20
C HIS A 13 -3.27 12.05 -15.69
N PRO A 14 -4.54 12.19 -15.31
CA PRO A 14 -4.94 12.17 -13.90
C PRO A 14 -4.69 10.78 -13.29
N TYR A 15 -4.53 10.74 -11.97
CA TYR A 15 -4.42 9.47 -11.25
C TYR A 15 -5.65 8.57 -11.49
N ASP A 16 -5.41 7.28 -11.69
CA ASP A 16 -6.50 6.31 -11.82
C ASP A 16 -7.20 6.10 -10.47
N GLU A 17 -8.41 6.65 -10.36
CA GLU A 17 -9.23 6.55 -9.15
C GLU A 17 -9.83 5.16 -8.91
N ILE A 18 -9.73 4.23 -9.86
CA ILE A 18 -10.23 2.84 -9.70
C ILE A 18 -9.19 1.99 -8.97
N LEU A 19 -7.91 2.29 -9.14
CA LEU A 19 -6.84 1.59 -8.43
C LEU A 19 -7.04 1.70 -6.92
N PRO A 20 -6.98 0.58 -6.18
CA PRO A 20 -7.13 0.61 -4.73
C PRO A 20 -5.85 1.06 -4.00
N GLY A 21 -4.84 1.50 -4.69
CA GLY A 21 -3.52 1.98 -4.22
C GLY A 21 -2.51 1.97 -5.36
N LEU A 22 -1.30 2.48 -5.09
CA LEU A 22 -0.20 2.56 -6.07
C LEU A 22 -0.54 3.42 -7.31
N GLU A 23 -1.41 4.40 -7.16
CA GLU A 23 -1.78 5.35 -8.21
C GLU A 23 -0.56 6.16 -8.68
N ASP A 24 0.37 6.44 -7.76
CA ASP A 24 1.65 7.10 -8.02
C ASP A 24 2.60 6.22 -8.85
N LEU A 25 2.58 4.92 -8.65
CA LEU A 25 3.38 3.97 -9.42
C LEU A 25 2.86 3.85 -10.85
N GLU A 26 1.56 3.72 -11.04
CA GLU A 26 0.92 3.71 -12.35
C GLU A 26 1.24 5.00 -13.11
N TRP A 27 1.04 6.14 -12.47
CA TRP A 27 1.31 7.44 -13.05
C TRP A 27 2.79 7.61 -13.43
N SER A 28 3.70 7.13 -12.59
CA SER A 28 5.13 7.17 -12.88
C SER A 28 5.50 6.31 -14.08
N GLN A 29 4.88 5.13 -14.22
CA GLN A 29 5.06 4.25 -15.38
C GLN A 29 4.58 4.94 -16.67
N TRP A 30 3.41 5.56 -16.63
CA TRP A 30 2.92 6.34 -17.75
C TRP A 30 3.89 7.49 -18.11
N ALA A 31 4.31 8.29 -17.15
CA ALA A 31 5.24 9.41 -17.39
C ALA A 31 6.55 8.94 -18.04
N MET A 32 7.12 7.83 -17.54
CA MET A 32 8.33 7.24 -18.13
C MET A 32 8.09 6.74 -19.55
N SER A 33 6.92 6.19 -19.86
CA SER A 33 6.55 5.77 -21.23
C SER A 33 6.45 6.95 -22.21
N GLN A 34 6.18 8.16 -21.70
CA GLN A 34 6.17 9.41 -22.48
C GLN A 34 7.56 10.06 -22.58
N GLY A 35 8.61 9.40 -22.07
CA GLY A 35 9.99 9.90 -22.13
C GLY A 35 10.38 10.83 -20.99
N TYR A 36 9.56 10.98 -19.97
CA TYR A 36 9.91 11.75 -18.77
C TYR A 36 10.72 10.90 -17.79
N ALA A 37 11.52 11.56 -16.94
CA ALA A 37 12.28 10.90 -15.89
C ALA A 37 11.62 11.12 -14.54
N VAL A 38 11.66 10.07 -13.70
CA VAL A 38 11.32 10.14 -12.28
C VAL A 38 12.61 10.29 -11.49
N HIS A 39 12.75 11.37 -10.73
CA HIS A 39 13.91 11.64 -9.91
C HIS A 39 13.60 11.36 -8.44
N TYR A 40 14.48 10.61 -7.78
CA TYR A 40 14.48 10.46 -6.34
C TYR A 40 15.26 11.60 -5.69
N CYS A 41 14.61 12.31 -4.76
CA CYS A 41 15.22 13.40 -4.00
C CYS A 41 15.33 12.97 -2.52
N PRO A 42 16.50 12.52 -2.05
CA PRO A 42 16.64 12.04 -0.68
C PRO A 42 16.46 13.15 0.36
N GLU A 43 16.68 14.42 -0.01
CA GLU A 43 16.51 15.58 0.87
C GLU A 43 15.03 15.87 1.18
N ALA A 44 14.11 15.36 0.36
CA ALA A 44 12.66 15.50 0.55
C ALA A 44 12.10 14.38 1.43
N GLU A 45 12.79 14.06 2.53
CA GLU A 45 12.37 13.00 3.45
C GLU A 45 11.19 13.45 4.33
N ILE A 46 10.23 12.55 4.53
CA ILE A 46 9.14 12.71 5.48
C ILE A 46 9.06 11.51 6.42
N VAL A 47 8.77 11.75 7.68
CA VAL A 47 8.50 10.69 8.64
C VAL A 47 7.03 10.29 8.52
N HIS A 48 6.79 9.08 8.06
CA HIS A 48 5.45 8.53 7.92
C HIS A 48 5.20 7.48 8.98
N VAL A 49 4.44 7.83 10.02
CA VAL A 49 4.14 6.94 11.13
C VAL A 49 2.84 6.19 10.84
N HIS A 50 2.89 4.87 10.89
CA HIS A 50 1.73 4.01 10.79
C HIS A 50 1.55 3.21 12.09
N GLU A 51 0.42 3.38 12.74
CA GLU A 51 -0.04 2.46 13.77
C GLU A 51 -0.78 1.31 13.09
N GLU A 52 -0.12 0.17 12.94
CA GLU A 52 -0.67 -0.95 12.18
C GLU A 52 -1.06 -2.13 13.07
N SER A 53 -2.31 -2.54 12.94
CA SER A 53 -2.77 -3.84 13.44
C SER A 53 -2.45 -4.95 12.41
N PRO A 54 -2.39 -6.23 12.82
CA PRO A 54 -2.22 -7.36 11.91
C PRO A 54 -3.23 -7.36 10.75
N ARG A 55 -4.48 -7.00 11.03
CA ARG A 55 -5.54 -6.87 10.04
C ARG A 55 -5.28 -5.69 9.07
N GLY A 56 -4.76 -4.58 9.60
CA GLY A 56 -4.38 -3.40 8.81
C GLY A 56 -3.28 -3.75 7.82
N VAL A 57 -2.21 -4.39 8.28
CA VAL A 57 -1.10 -4.86 7.44
C VAL A 57 -1.60 -5.81 6.35
N TYR A 58 -2.36 -6.85 6.71
CA TYR A 58 -2.94 -7.78 5.73
C TYR A 58 -3.77 -7.06 4.66
N THR A 59 -4.67 -6.16 5.07
CA THR A 59 -5.58 -5.45 4.17
C THR A 59 -4.81 -4.51 3.24
N ARG A 60 -3.82 -3.80 3.75
CA ARG A 60 -2.96 -2.91 2.96
C ARG A 60 -2.21 -3.68 1.88
N TYR A 61 -1.46 -4.71 2.25
CA TYR A 61 -0.66 -5.46 1.28
C TYR A 61 -1.50 -6.26 0.28
N LYS A 62 -2.68 -6.73 0.69
CA LYS A 62 -3.64 -7.32 -0.24
C LYS A 62 -4.13 -6.33 -1.28
N ARG A 63 -4.47 -5.11 -0.86
CA ARG A 63 -4.91 -4.02 -1.72
C ARG A 63 -3.81 -3.59 -2.69
N GLU A 64 -2.61 -3.36 -2.18
CA GLU A 64 -1.43 -2.99 -2.97
C GLU A 64 -1.07 -4.07 -4.00
N ALA A 65 -1.13 -5.34 -3.61
CA ALA A 65 -0.88 -6.45 -4.52
C ALA A 65 -1.92 -6.55 -5.64
N MET A 66 -3.18 -6.22 -5.37
CA MET A 66 -4.22 -6.17 -6.40
C MET A 66 -3.97 -5.03 -7.39
N ALA A 67 -3.57 -3.85 -6.89
CA ALA A 67 -3.19 -2.72 -7.73
C ALA A 67 -1.94 -3.04 -8.56
N TYR A 68 -0.90 -3.58 -7.93
CA TYR A 68 0.34 -3.96 -8.60
C TYR A 68 0.11 -4.97 -9.74
N LYS A 69 -0.72 -6.00 -9.49
CA LYS A 69 -1.10 -6.98 -10.51
C LYS A 69 -1.87 -6.34 -11.69
N ALA A 70 -2.64 -5.28 -11.45
CA ALA A 70 -3.35 -4.58 -12.51
C ALA A 70 -2.40 -3.72 -13.36
N ILE A 71 -1.40 -3.10 -12.73
CA ILE A 71 -0.36 -2.30 -13.40
C ILE A 71 0.61 -3.21 -14.17
N TYR A 72 1.05 -4.32 -13.56
CA TYR A 72 2.01 -5.27 -14.12
C TYR A 72 1.38 -6.64 -14.34
N ILE A 73 0.67 -6.80 -15.45
CA ILE A 73 -0.16 -7.98 -15.76
C ILE A 73 0.65 -9.29 -15.84
N GLN A 74 1.95 -9.20 -16.16
CA GLN A 74 2.83 -10.37 -16.30
C GLN A 74 3.38 -10.87 -14.95
N GLU A 75 3.33 -10.05 -13.92
CA GLU A 75 3.85 -10.40 -12.60
C GLU A 75 2.97 -11.42 -11.90
N ARG A 76 3.60 -12.35 -11.22
CA ARG A 76 2.94 -13.44 -10.50
C ARG A 76 3.54 -13.59 -9.11
N PHE A 77 2.69 -13.94 -8.16
CA PHE A 77 3.10 -14.25 -6.81
C PHE A 77 2.34 -15.49 -6.32
N GLY A 78 3.03 -16.62 -6.30
CA GLY A 78 2.47 -17.90 -5.90
C GLY A 78 2.63 -18.21 -4.41
N PHE A 79 2.10 -19.36 -3.99
CA PHE A 79 2.24 -19.81 -2.60
C PHE A 79 3.70 -20.12 -2.20
N LEU A 80 4.49 -20.67 -3.13
CA LEU A 80 5.91 -20.90 -2.88
C LEU A 80 6.70 -19.60 -2.71
N ASP A 81 6.32 -18.54 -3.46
CA ASP A 81 6.91 -17.21 -3.29
C ASP A 81 6.57 -16.64 -1.93
N PHE A 82 5.31 -16.80 -1.48
CA PHE A 82 4.92 -16.44 -0.13
C PHE A 82 5.80 -17.10 0.92
N LEU A 83 5.99 -18.42 0.86
CA LEU A 83 6.82 -19.14 1.82
C LEU A 83 8.29 -18.69 1.78
N ARG A 84 8.87 -18.63 0.57
CA ARG A 84 10.28 -18.28 0.37
C ARG A 84 10.58 -16.86 0.83
N ILE A 85 9.76 -15.91 0.41
CA ILE A 85 10.00 -14.48 0.69
C ILE A 85 9.69 -14.16 2.16
N SER A 86 8.62 -14.71 2.74
CA SER A 86 8.33 -14.56 4.17
C SER A 86 9.47 -15.09 5.04
N SER A 87 9.92 -16.31 4.79
CA SER A 87 11.00 -16.94 5.57
C SER A 87 12.28 -16.12 5.48
N ARG A 88 12.67 -15.71 4.26
CA ARG A 88 13.87 -14.90 4.05
C ARG A 88 13.81 -13.57 4.80
N ASN A 89 12.69 -12.88 4.75
CA ASN A 89 12.53 -11.59 5.44
C ASN A 89 12.48 -11.77 6.97
N ILE A 90 11.81 -12.81 7.48
CA ILE A 90 11.80 -13.13 8.91
C ILE A 90 13.22 -13.38 9.41
N VAL A 91 14.00 -14.19 8.70
CA VAL A 91 15.40 -14.48 9.08
C VAL A 91 16.25 -13.21 9.06
N ALA A 92 16.08 -12.36 8.05
CA ALA A 92 16.82 -11.09 7.95
C ALA A 92 16.48 -10.15 9.12
N ASP A 93 15.18 -10.00 9.44
CA ASP A 93 14.73 -9.13 10.54
C ASP A 93 15.19 -9.69 11.91
N ILE A 94 15.13 -10.99 12.11
CA ILE A 94 15.65 -11.64 13.32
C ILE A 94 17.17 -11.40 13.45
N SER A 95 17.93 -11.58 12.38
CA SER A 95 19.37 -11.29 12.37
C SER A 95 19.66 -9.85 12.77
N GLN A 96 18.89 -8.90 12.24
CA GLN A 96 19.01 -7.48 12.60
C GLN A 96 18.64 -7.22 14.06
N ALA A 97 17.55 -7.82 14.55
CA ALA A 97 17.10 -7.68 15.94
C ALA A 97 18.15 -8.26 16.92
N VAL A 98 18.80 -9.37 16.57
CA VAL A 98 19.92 -9.93 17.35
C VAL A 98 21.07 -8.93 17.43
N LYS A 99 21.50 -8.38 16.29
CA LYS A 99 22.59 -7.38 16.24
C LYS A 99 22.30 -6.14 17.10
N GLN A 100 21.01 -5.77 17.21
CA GLN A 100 20.57 -4.62 18.02
C GLN A 100 20.25 -4.98 19.48
N GLY A 101 20.38 -6.23 19.90
CA GLY A 101 20.04 -6.70 21.25
C GLY A 101 18.55 -6.61 21.59
N LYS A 102 17.67 -6.56 20.57
CA LYS A 102 16.20 -6.35 20.73
C LYS A 102 15.37 -7.58 20.39
N LEU A 103 16.00 -8.77 20.25
CA LEU A 103 15.32 -9.96 19.74
C LEU A 103 14.05 -10.30 20.51
N LEU A 104 14.14 -10.46 21.85
CA LEU A 104 12.99 -10.89 22.67
C LEU A 104 11.81 -9.95 22.57
N ARG A 105 12.07 -8.64 22.44
CA ARG A 105 11.02 -7.61 22.34
C ARG A 105 10.38 -7.57 20.95
N SER A 106 11.12 -7.93 19.91
CA SER A 106 10.70 -7.75 18.52
C SER A 106 10.23 -9.03 17.84
N LEU A 107 10.49 -10.21 18.44
CA LEU A 107 10.26 -11.51 17.79
C LEU A 107 8.81 -11.68 17.34
N CYS A 108 7.84 -11.46 18.25
CA CYS A 108 6.42 -11.60 17.92
C CYS A 108 5.98 -10.62 16.84
N SER A 109 6.44 -9.34 16.91
CA SER A 109 6.08 -8.33 15.92
C SER A 109 6.68 -8.62 14.54
N ILE A 110 7.91 -9.09 14.47
CA ILE A 110 8.54 -9.53 13.21
C ILE A 110 7.71 -10.63 12.56
N PHE A 111 7.35 -11.65 13.36
CA PHE A 111 6.66 -12.82 12.83
C PHE A 111 5.28 -12.47 12.27
N TRP A 112 4.41 -11.86 13.09
CA TRP A 112 3.05 -11.54 12.65
C TRP A 112 3.05 -10.52 11.50
N PHE A 113 3.97 -9.52 11.53
CA PHE A 113 4.04 -8.50 10.49
C PHE A 113 4.38 -9.14 9.14
N ARG A 114 5.44 -9.94 9.06
CA ARG A 114 5.87 -10.57 7.81
C ARG A 114 4.87 -11.59 7.28
N ILE A 115 4.25 -12.35 8.16
CA ILE A 115 3.19 -13.28 7.75
C ILE A 115 1.99 -12.51 7.19
N MET A 116 1.49 -11.49 7.89
CA MET A 116 0.35 -10.71 7.40
C MET A 116 0.68 -9.95 6.11
N GLN A 117 1.89 -9.42 5.98
CA GLN A 117 2.38 -8.75 4.78
C GLN A 117 2.30 -9.68 3.56
N PHE A 118 3.03 -10.77 3.59
CA PHE A 118 3.13 -11.64 2.41
C PHE A 118 1.90 -12.53 2.19
N TRP A 119 1.15 -12.84 3.25
CA TRP A 119 -0.16 -13.49 3.11
C TRP A 119 -1.17 -12.55 2.43
N GLY A 120 -1.18 -11.28 2.83
CA GLY A 120 -1.98 -10.26 2.14
C GLY A 120 -1.62 -10.15 0.67
N THR A 121 -0.32 -10.06 0.35
CA THR A 121 0.18 -10.03 -1.02
C THR A 121 -0.30 -11.26 -1.82
N TYR A 122 -0.11 -12.46 -1.28
CA TYR A 122 -0.55 -13.70 -1.93
C TYR A 122 -2.06 -13.71 -2.20
N GLN A 123 -2.87 -13.30 -1.23
CA GLN A 123 -4.31 -13.23 -1.39
C GLN A 123 -4.74 -12.15 -2.40
N GLY A 124 -3.99 -11.06 -2.50
CA GLY A 124 -4.21 -10.02 -3.50
C GLY A 124 -4.00 -10.55 -4.92
N TYR A 125 -2.89 -11.27 -5.15
CA TYR A 125 -2.62 -11.90 -6.45
C TYR A 125 -3.61 -13.00 -6.83
N ARG A 126 -4.15 -13.74 -5.85
CA ARG A 126 -5.19 -14.75 -6.09
C ARG A 126 -6.55 -14.16 -6.45
N LYS A 127 -6.80 -12.90 -6.08
CA LYS A 127 -8.08 -12.27 -6.38
C LYS A 127 -8.24 -12.15 -7.88
N SER A 128 -9.34 -12.69 -8.39
CA SER A 128 -9.75 -12.60 -9.79
C SER A 128 -10.87 -11.57 -9.96
N GLY A 129 -11.02 -11.04 -11.16
CA GLY A 129 -12.02 -10.06 -11.51
C GLY A 129 -11.51 -8.62 -11.58
N PRO A 130 -12.28 -7.72 -12.16
CA PRO A 130 -11.89 -6.33 -12.36
C PRO A 130 -11.81 -5.57 -11.04
N LEU A 131 -10.94 -4.57 -10.99
CA LEU A 131 -10.98 -3.57 -9.95
C LEU A 131 -12.22 -2.70 -10.14
N THR A 132 -12.96 -2.49 -9.07
CA THR A 132 -14.20 -1.70 -9.10
C THR A 132 -14.19 -0.68 -7.99
N TRP A 133 -14.93 0.39 -8.18
CA TRP A 133 -15.13 1.41 -7.14
C TRP A 133 -15.69 0.82 -5.83
N GLN A 134 -16.61 -0.15 -5.92
CA GLN A 134 -17.13 -0.84 -4.75
C GLN A 134 -16.05 -1.60 -3.98
N LEU A 135 -15.12 -2.23 -4.70
CA LEU A 135 -13.99 -2.94 -4.12
C LEU A 135 -13.03 -1.95 -3.44
N LYS A 136 -12.68 -0.83 -4.10
CA LYS A 136 -11.88 0.24 -3.50
C LYS A 136 -12.54 0.75 -2.23
N LYS A 137 -13.83 1.07 -2.26
CA LYS A 137 -14.59 1.54 -1.11
C LYS A 137 -14.56 0.54 0.06
N ALA A 138 -14.65 -0.77 -0.22
CA ALA A 138 -14.58 -1.80 0.81
C ALA A 138 -13.22 -1.88 1.52
N PHE A 139 -12.13 -1.48 0.87
CA PHE A 139 -10.80 -1.41 1.49
C PHE A 139 -10.61 -0.17 2.36
N TYR A 140 -11.09 0.99 1.91
CA TYR A 140 -10.92 2.24 2.65
C TYR A 140 -11.95 2.44 3.76
N TYR A 141 -13.16 1.89 3.55
CA TYR A 141 -14.28 1.99 4.49
C TYR A 141 -14.84 0.60 4.79
N PRO A 142 -14.06 -0.27 5.47
CA PRO A 142 -14.57 -1.58 5.85
C PRO A 142 -15.80 -1.39 6.72
N ARG A 143 -16.91 -2.01 6.34
CA ARG A 143 -18.11 -2.02 7.16
C ARG A 143 -17.77 -2.72 8.47
N ASP A 144 -17.78 -1.98 9.56
CA ASP A 144 -17.70 -2.56 10.87
C ASP A 144 -19.07 -3.19 11.19
N PRO A 145 -19.17 -4.52 11.35
CA PRO A 145 -20.44 -5.16 11.65
C PRO A 145 -21.04 -4.72 12.99
N ALA A 146 -20.26 -4.06 13.87
CA ALA A 146 -20.71 -3.55 15.16
C ALA A 146 -21.13 -2.07 15.12
N SER A 147 -20.86 -1.33 14.04
CA SER A 147 -21.29 0.06 13.89
C SER A 147 -22.65 0.15 13.22
N GLY A 148 -23.71 -0.23 13.94
CA GLY A 148 -25.04 0.29 13.64
C GLY A 148 -24.99 1.82 13.65
N GLN A 149 -25.21 2.41 12.47
CA GLN A 149 -25.51 3.82 12.23
C GLN A 149 -25.03 4.82 13.30
N LYS A 150 -23.75 5.19 13.30
CA LYS A 150 -23.39 6.54 13.74
C LYS A 150 -23.34 7.42 12.49
N GLN A 151 -24.34 8.28 12.37
CA GLN A 151 -24.32 9.39 11.43
C GLN A 151 -23.00 10.13 11.62
N THR A 152 -22.20 10.12 10.57
CA THR A 152 -20.99 10.93 10.51
C THR A 152 -21.46 12.39 10.51
N ASN A 153 -21.25 13.09 11.62
CA ASN A 153 -21.29 14.53 11.61
C ASN A 153 -20.44 15.00 10.44
N GLN A 154 -21.07 15.61 9.46
CA GLN A 154 -20.39 16.40 8.45
C GLN A 154 -19.51 17.40 9.20
N ARG A 155 -18.21 17.15 9.23
CA ARG A 155 -17.27 18.20 9.61
C ARG A 155 -17.41 19.26 8.54
N ASP A 156 -17.83 20.42 8.97
CA ASP A 156 -17.89 21.62 8.14
C ASP A 156 -16.45 21.98 7.76
N VAL A 157 -16.01 21.48 6.62
CA VAL A 157 -14.67 21.74 6.09
C VAL A 157 -14.74 23.11 5.43
N GLN A 158 -14.32 24.14 6.16
CA GLN A 158 -14.20 25.48 5.59
C GLN A 158 -13.14 25.43 4.46
N PRO A 159 -13.46 25.98 3.28
CA PRO A 159 -12.50 26.04 2.19
C PRO A 159 -11.31 26.92 2.56
N ILE A 160 -10.10 26.41 2.35
CA ILE A 160 -8.87 27.16 2.56
C ILE A 160 -8.80 28.25 1.49
N GLN A 161 -8.85 29.51 1.89
CA GLN A 161 -8.60 30.65 1.00
C GLN A 161 -7.09 30.85 0.88
N TYR A 162 -6.57 30.65 -0.33
CA TYR A 162 -5.18 30.98 -0.66
C TYR A 162 -5.13 32.47 -1.05
N ASN A 163 -4.33 33.26 -0.31
CA ASN A 163 -3.99 34.63 -0.67
C ASN A 163 -2.87 34.62 -1.72
#